data_be2ec81a8e71a837bb95d0004786bac1
#
_entry.id   be2ec81a8e71a837bb95d0004786bac1
#
_cell.length_a   1.000
_cell.length_b   1.000
_cell.length_c   1.000
_cell.angle_alpha   90.00
_cell.angle_beta   90.00
_cell.angle_gamma   90.00
#
_symmetry.space_group_name_H-M   'P 1'
#
loop_
_entity.id
_entity.type
_entity.pdbx_description
1 polymer ?
#
loop_
_entity_poly.entity_id
_entity_poly.type
_entity_poly.pdbx_seq_one_letter_code
_entity_poly.pdbx_strand_id
1 'polypeptide(L)'
;HVPVVIADRMDGKTEVNPQFTPDYIYAGRTLPDQREDGVEYILDADVWQGEDGTWPAFNHAQLPLMGECNAELKFLFMPYMAQTDEVIACLKHHPEVVIVSQSNHPNRLGEHRALVHQLMTEGLQNPVVFFQHYSEDDAENLQIKSAADMGALIFDGLCDGIFLFNQGNLSHAVVDATAFGILQAGRTRTSKTEYISCPGCGRT
;
A
#
# COMPACT_ATOMS: atom_id res chain seq x y z
N HIS A 1 9.11 -4.29 12.05
CA HIS A 1 7.85 -4.17 11.33
C HIS A 1 7.99 -4.79 9.93
N VAL A 2 7.01 -5.58 9.51
CA VAL A 2 6.98 -6.18 8.16
C VAL A 2 6.02 -5.35 7.33
N PRO A 3 6.46 -4.77 6.19
CA PRO A 3 5.59 -3.98 5.33
C PRO A 3 4.44 -4.82 4.76
N VAL A 4 3.25 -4.23 4.70
CA VAL A 4 2.04 -4.87 4.19
C VAL A 4 1.91 -4.73 2.66
N VAL A 5 1.17 -5.65 2.05
CA VAL A 5 0.74 -5.57 0.65
C VAL A 5 -0.77 -5.39 0.61
N ILE A 6 -1.21 -4.32 -0.04
CA ILE A 6 -2.60 -4.10 -0.40
C ILE A 6 -2.77 -4.45 -1.88
N ALA A 7 -3.73 -5.31 -2.21
CA ALA A 7 -4.05 -5.70 -3.57
C ALA A 7 -5.38 -5.08 -4.03
N ASP A 8 -5.42 -4.60 -5.27
CA ASP A 8 -6.67 -4.14 -5.88
C ASP A 8 -7.53 -5.32 -6.37
N ARG A 9 -8.79 -5.31 -5.99
CA ARG A 9 -9.83 -6.23 -6.45
C ARG A 9 -11.18 -5.56 -6.62
N MET A 10 -11.18 -4.29 -7.05
CA MET A 10 -12.43 -3.57 -7.35
C MET A 10 -13.24 -4.20 -8.48
N ASP A 11 -12.64 -5.09 -9.25
CA ASP A 11 -13.32 -5.89 -10.29
C ASP A 11 -14.10 -7.10 -9.72
N GLY A 12 -14.05 -7.31 -8.40
CA GLY A 12 -14.75 -8.40 -7.70
C GLY A 12 -14.08 -9.76 -7.78
N LYS A 13 -12.92 -9.88 -8.41
CA LYS A 13 -12.14 -11.13 -8.48
C LYS A 13 -11.21 -11.23 -7.27
N THR A 14 -11.55 -12.07 -6.31
CA THR A 14 -10.80 -12.18 -5.05
C THR A 14 -9.69 -13.23 -5.05
N GLU A 15 -9.55 -14.01 -6.11
CA GLU A 15 -8.52 -15.05 -6.21
C GLU A 15 -7.12 -14.53 -5.88
N VAL A 16 -6.43 -15.22 -4.98
CA VAL A 16 -5.06 -14.93 -4.59
C VAL A 16 -4.15 -16.11 -4.87
N ASN A 17 -2.89 -15.82 -5.16
CA ASN A 17 -1.86 -16.86 -5.22
C ASN A 17 -1.40 -17.17 -3.80
N PRO A 18 -1.47 -18.43 -3.31
CA PRO A 18 -1.07 -18.77 -1.93
C PRO A 18 0.39 -18.40 -1.59
N GLN A 19 1.27 -18.25 -2.58
CA GLN A 19 2.65 -17.81 -2.39
C GLN A 19 2.75 -16.30 -2.15
N PHE A 20 1.79 -15.53 -2.66
CA PHE A 20 1.77 -14.07 -2.63
C PHE A 20 0.40 -13.57 -2.12
N THR A 21 -0.03 -14.08 -0.97
CA THR A 21 -1.28 -13.67 -0.34
C THR A 21 -1.14 -12.26 0.22
N PRO A 22 -1.90 -11.26 -0.28
CA PRO A 22 -1.87 -9.90 0.26
C PRO A 22 -2.41 -9.86 1.68
N ASP A 23 -2.01 -8.87 2.46
CA ASP A 23 -2.54 -8.66 3.81
C ASP A 23 -3.94 -8.04 3.75
N TYR A 24 -4.13 -7.13 2.79
CA TYR A 24 -5.40 -6.46 2.55
C TYR A 24 -5.80 -6.51 1.08
N ILE A 25 -7.10 -6.60 0.84
CA ILE A 25 -7.72 -6.43 -0.47
C ILE A 25 -8.56 -5.15 -0.47
N TYR A 26 -8.24 -4.21 -1.35
CA TYR A 26 -9.09 -3.07 -1.61
C TYR A 26 -10.21 -3.47 -2.57
N ALA A 27 -11.42 -3.60 -2.04
CA ALA A 27 -12.61 -4.03 -2.76
C ALA A 27 -13.48 -2.85 -3.24
N GLY A 28 -13.11 -1.62 -2.87
CA GLY A 28 -13.84 -0.41 -3.27
C GLY A 28 -15.24 -0.38 -2.64
N ARG A 29 -16.27 -0.42 -3.46
CA ARG A 29 -17.66 -0.22 -3.01
C ARG A 29 -18.44 -1.51 -2.72
N THR A 30 -17.87 -2.67 -3.06
CA THR A 30 -18.61 -3.94 -2.96
C THR A 30 -17.78 -4.99 -2.25
N LEU A 31 -18.22 -5.39 -1.06
CA LEU A 31 -17.62 -6.52 -0.36
C LEU A 31 -17.97 -7.81 -1.12
N PRO A 32 -16.98 -8.62 -1.50
CA PRO A 32 -17.23 -9.87 -2.21
C PRO A 32 -17.92 -10.90 -1.30
N ASP A 33 -18.84 -11.71 -1.89
CA ASP A 33 -19.54 -12.77 -1.18
C ASP A 33 -18.60 -13.88 -0.67
N GLN A 34 -17.55 -14.16 -1.46
CA GLN A 34 -16.51 -15.12 -1.08
C GLN A 34 -15.25 -14.34 -0.74
N ARG A 35 -14.77 -14.56 0.48
CA ARG A 35 -13.56 -13.91 1.00
C ARG A 35 -12.46 -14.94 1.20
N GLU A 36 -11.23 -14.55 0.91
CA GLU A 36 -10.05 -15.37 1.14
C GLU A 36 -9.70 -15.43 2.63
N ASP A 37 -9.38 -16.62 3.12
CA ASP A 37 -8.99 -16.83 4.50
C ASP A 37 -7.68 -16.09 4.83
N GLY A 38 -7.68 -15.38 5.96
CA GLY A 38 -6.49 -14.66 6.43
C GLY A 38 -6.20 -13.34 5.69
N VAL A 39 -7.13 -12.88 4.85
CA VAL A 39 -7.07 -11.59 4.16
C VAL A 39 -8.13 -10.66 4.71
N GLU A 40 -7.77 -9.42 5.00
CA GLU A 40 -8.72 -8.39 5.42
C GLU A 40 -9.10 -7.50 4.22
N TYR A 41 -10.26 -6.87 4.31
CA TYR A 41 -10.82 -6.12 3.18
C TYR A 41 -10.95 -4.64 3.51
N ILE A 42 -10.64 -3.80 2.53
CA ILE A 42 -10.79 -2.35 2.63
C ILE A 42 -11.94 -1.92 1.71
N LEU A 43 -12.90 -1.20 2.27
CA LEU A 43 -14.06 -0.67 1.58
C LEU A 43 -14.09 0.85 1.65
N ASP A 44 -14.66 1.50 0.64
CA ASP A 44 -14.95 2.93 0.69
C ASP A 44 -15.80 3.26 1.91
N ALA A 45 -15.47 4.31 2.64
CA ALA A 45 -16.10 4.64 3.92
C ALA A 45 -17.61 4.91 3.83
N ASP A 46 -18.10 5.34 2.67
CA ASP A 46 -19.52 5.63 2.45
C ASP A 46 -20.38 4.36 2.27
N VAL A 47 -19.76 3.20 2.06
CA VAL A 47 -20.45 1.90 1.96
C VAL A 47 -20.08 0.93 3.06
N TRP A 48 -19.02 1.19 3.82
CA TRP A 48 -18.60 0.35 4.93
C TRP A 48 -19.61 0.36 6.09
N GLN A 49 -19.96 -0.81 6.61
CA GLN A 49 -20.98 -0.99 7.66
C GLN A 49 -20.45 -1.68 8.92
N GLY A 50 -19.13 -1.89 9.00
CA GLY A 50 -18.50 -2.50 10.18
C GLY A 50 -18.51 -4.03 10.16
N GLU A 51 -18.53 -4.63 8.97
CA GLU A 51 -18.42 -6.08 8.83
C GLU A 51 -17.07 -6.59 9.34
N ASP A 52 -17.10 -7.76 9.97
CA ASP A 52 -15.91 -8.40 10.51
C ASP A 52 -14.84 -8.65 9.43
N GLY A 53 -13.59 -8.32 9.74
CA GLY A 53 -12.45 -8.39 8.79
C GLY A 53 -12.50 -7.34 7.68
N THR A 54 -13.22 -6.22 7.91
CA THR A 54 -13.29 -5.09 6.95
C THR A 54 -12.94 -3.77 7.61
N TRP A 55 -12.36 -2.85 6.82
CA TRP A 55 -11.88 -1.54 7.26
C TRP A 55 -12.29 -0.42 6.31
N PRO A 56 -12.64 0.76 6.82
CA PRO A 56 -13.06 1.89 5.99
C PRO A 56 -11.87 2.62 5.38
N ALA A 57 -12.03 3.01 4.11
CA ALA A 57 -11.12 3.89 3.39
C ALA A 57 -11.75 5.26 3.16
N PHE A 58 -11.03 6.29 3.58
CA PHE A 58 -11.41 7.70 3.43
C PHE A 58 -10.49 8.38 2.43
N ASN A 59 -10.98 9.43 1.79
CA ASN A 59 -10.15 10.42 1.13
C ASN A 59 -10.01 11.68 2.02
N HIS A 60 -9.05 12.54 1.69
CA HIS A 60 -8.75 13.74 2.49
C HIS A 60 -9.92 14.75 2.60
N ALA A 61 -10.92 14.68 1.71
CA ALA A 61 -12.14 15.51 1.84
C ALA A 61 -13.14 14.94 2.85
N GLN A 62 -12.96 13.70 3.31
CA GLN A 62 -13.83 13.01 4.27
C GLN A 62 -13.28 13.03 5.71
N LEU A 63 -12.38 13.95 6.02
CA LEU A 63 -11.78 14.08 7.37
C LEU A 63 -12.79 14.14 8.51
N PRO A 64 -13.89 14.91 8.43
CA PRO A 64 -14.90 14.94 9.50
C PRO A 64 -15.52 13.56 9.73
N LEU A 65 -15.86 12.85 8.64
CA LEU A 65 -16.42 11.51 8.72
C LEU A 65 -15.42 10.50 9.30
N MET A 66 -14.14 10.62 8.94
CA MET A 66 -13.07 9.79 9.49
C MET A 66 -12.90 10.00 11.00
N GLY A 67 -12.96 11.26 11.46
CA GLY A 67 -12.85 11.61 12.88
C GLY A 67 -14.00 11.05 13.73
N GLU A 68 -15.21 10.93 13.19
CA GLU A 68 -16.38 10.38 13.86
C GLU A 68 -16.46 8.84 13.79
N CYS A 69 -15.70 8.22 12.89
CA CYS A 69 -15.70 6.77 12.70
C CYS A 69 -14.96 6.06 13.84
N ASN A 70 -15.58 5.04 14.44
CA ASN A 70 -15.03 4.27 15.56
C ASN A 70 -14.29 2.98 15.13
N ALA A 71 -13.92 2.84 13.85
CA ALA A 71 -13.13 1.69 13.41
C ALA A 71 -11.75 1.69 14.06
N GLU A 72 -11.27 0.50 14.47
CA GLU A 72 -9.96 0.32 15.10
C GLU A 72 -8.79 0.51 14.13
N LEU A 73 -9.05 0.37 12.84
CA LEU A 73 -8.12 0.63 11.74
C LEU A 73 -8.85 1.41 10.65
N LYS A 74 -8.19 2.41 10.10
CA LYS A 74 -8.74 3.27 9.04
C LYS A 74 -7.67 3.53 7.99
N PHE A 75 -8.07 3.67 6.74
CA PHE A 75 -7.17 4.01 5.64
C PHE A 75 -7.51 5.39 5.12
N LEU A 76 -6.51 6.27 5.03
CA LEU A 76 -6.67 7.63 4.49
C LEU A 76 -5.87 7.78 3.20
N PHE A 77 -6.58 7.85 2.08
CA PHE A 77 -5.97 8.13 0.78
C PHE A 77 -5.72 9.62 0.62
N MET A 78 -4.46 10.01 0.50
CA MET A 78 -4.10 11.42 0.36
C MET A 78 -2.84 11.64 -0.49
N PRO A 79 -2.84 12.66 -1.37
CA PRO A 79 -1.63 13.14 -2.02
C PRO A 79 -0.83 14.05 -1.07
N TYR A 80 0.45 14.26 -1.40
CA TYR A 80 1.31 15.18 -0.63
C TYR A 80 0.67 16.55 -0.39
N MET A 81 0.03 17.13 -1.41
CA MET A 81 -0.61 18.45 -1.34
C MET A 81 -1.80 18.53 -0.37
N ALA A 82 -2.33 17.39 0.09
CA ALA A 82 -3.43 17.36 1.06
C ALA A 82 -2.96 17.45 2.52
N GLN A 83 -1.67 17.56 2.80
CA GLN A 83 -1.13 17.71 4.16
C GLN A 83 -1.32 19.15 4.69
N THR A 84 -2.55 19.52 4.93
CA THR A 84 -2.90 20.80 5.56
C THR A 84 -2.77 20.71 7.09
N ASP A 85 -2.72 21.87 7.76
CA ASP A 85 -2.69 21.92 9.24
C ASP A 85 -3.88 21.18 9.86
N GLU A 86 -5.04 21.19 9.20
CA GLU A 86 -6.24 20.50 9.64
C GLU A 86 -6.07 18.97 9.56
N VAL A 87 -5.51 18.46 8.46
CA VAL A 87 -5.19 17.03 8.31
C VAL A 87 -4.18 16.59 9.35
N ILE A 88 -3.11 17.35 9.54
CA ILE A 88 -2.07 17.05 10.53
C ILE A 88 -2.66 17.04 11.94
N ALA A 89 -3.49 18.04 12.30
CA ALA A 89 -4.15 18.09 13.59
C ALA A 89 -5.09 16.88 13.82
N CYS A 90 -5.83 16.46 12.80
CA CYS A 90 -6.68 15.29 12.84
C CYS A 90 -5.84 14.01 13.08
N LEU A 91 -4.79 13.79 12.30
CA LEU A 91 -3.93 12.61 12.41
C LEU A 91 -3.23 12.49 13.77
N LYS A 92 -2.90 13.61 14.44
CA LYS A 92 -2.35 13.60 15.81
C LYS A 92 -3.29 12.97 16.85
N HIS A 93 -4.60 12.95 16.59
CA HIS A 93 -5.60 12.34 17.46
C HIS A 93 -6.03 10.94 17.00
N HIS A 94 -5.58 10.50 15.82
CA HIS A 94 -5.98 9.24 15.20
C HIS A 94 -4.76 8.38 14.80
N PRO A 95 -4.04 7.80 15.79
CA PRO A 95 -2.88 6.95 15.51
C PRO A 95 -3.24 5.63 14.79
N GLU A 96 -4.53 5.24 14.80
CA GLU A 96 -5.06 4.06 14.11
C GLU A 96 -5.19 4.26 12.59
N VAL A 97 -4.93 5.46 12.08
CA VAL A 97 -5.05 5.76 10.65
C VAL A 97 -3.77 5.37 9.91
N VAL A 98 -3.91 4.52 8.89
CA VAL A 98 -2.89 4.21 7.89
C VAL A 98 -3.00 5.20 6.74
N ILE A 99 -1.93 5.91 6.44
CA ILE A 99 -1.89 6.86 5.33
C ILE A 99 -1.55 6.10 4.04
N VAL A 100 -2.45 6.16 3.05
CA VAL A 100 -2.21 5.66 1.70
C VAL A 100 -1.77 6.83 0.83
N SER A 101 -0.46 6.98 0.70
CA SER A 101 0.15 8.07 -0.04
C SER A 101 -0.01 7.88 -1.54
N GLN A 102 -0.66 8.84 -2.21
CA GLN A 102 -0.89 8.84 -3.64
C GLN A 102 -0.02 9.88 -4.33
N SER A 103 0.50 9.57 -5.52
CA SER A 103 1.22 10.55 -6.32
C SER A 103 0.92 10.41 -7.81
N ASN A 104 0.56 11.51 -8.44
CA ASN A 104 0.47 11.67 -9.89
C ASN A 104 1.60 12.56 -10.44
N HIS A 105 2.55 12.93 -9.61
CA HIS A 105 3.67 13.77 -10.01
C HIS A 105 4.67 12.99 -10.87
N PRO A 106 5.34 13.61 -11.87
CA PRO A 106 6.40 12.94 -12.63
C PRO A 106 7.53 12.39 -11.76
N ASN A 107 7.88 13.07 -10.66
CA ASN A 107 8.79 12.58 -9.63
C ASN A 107 8.01 12.01 -8.44
N ARG A 108 7.43 10.83 -8.62
CA ARG A 108 6.62 10.13 -7.62
C ARG A 108 7.41 9.81 -6.36
N LEU A 109 8.63 9.31 -6.53
CA LEU A 109 9.56 9.01 -5.44
C LEU A 109 9.81 10.24 -4.55
N GLY A 110 10.07 11.40 -5.17
CA GLY A 110 10.29 12.64 -4.45
C GLY A 110 9.07 13.11 -3.67
N GLU A 111 7.87 12.96 -4.25
CA GLU A 111 6.63 13.38 -3.60
C GLU A 111 6.27 12.47 -2.40
N HIS A 112 6.38 11.14 -2.54
CA HIS A 112 6.23 10.22 -1.42
C HIS A 112 7.24 10.48 -0.30
N ARG A 113 8.50 10.72 -0.66
CA ARG A 113 9.55 11.10 0.31
C ARG A 113 9.20 12.38 1.05
N ALA A 114 8.75 13.40 0.35
CA ALA A 114 8.35 14.67 0.95
C ALA A 114 7.18 14.50 1.92
N LEU A 115 6.18 13.67 1.56
CA LEU A 115 5.06 13.35 2.43
C LEU A 115 5.54 12.74 3.75
N VAL A 116 6.35 11.69 3.69
CA VAL A 116 6.84 11.01 4.90
C VAL A 116 7.70 11.95 5.76
N HIS A 117 8.60 12.72 5.15
CA HIS A 117 9.44 13.66 5.91
C HIS A 117 8.62 14.75 6.60
N GLN A 118 7.55 15.23 5.98
CA GLN A 118 6.66 16.20 6.63
C GLN A 118 5.94 15.57 7.81
N LEU A 119 5.39 14.35 7.67
CA LEU A 119 4.77 13.62 8.78
C LEU A 119 5.76 13.44 9.95
N MET A 120 6.99 13.04 9.67
CA MET A 120 8.05 12.90 10.68
C MET A 120 8.37 14.25 11.36
N THR A 121 8.43 15.34 10.60
CA THR A 121 8.68 16.70 11.14
C THR A 121 7.55 17.14 12.08
N GLU A 122 6.32 16.75 11.78
CA GLU A 122 5.13 17.01 12.60
C GLU A 122 5.01 16.05 13.80
N GLY A 123 5.92 15.09 13.93
CA GLY A 123 5.93 14.07 15.00
C GLY A 123 4.86 13.00 14.86
N LEU A 124 4.31 12.82 13.66
CA LEU A 124 3.34 11.79 13.35
C LEU A 124 4.03 10.43 13.16
N GLN A 125 3.41 9.37 13.68
CA GLN A 125 3.88 7.99 13.58
C GLN A 125 2.88 7.07 12.86
N ASN A 126 1.94 7.66 12.17
CA ASN A 126 0.97 6.92 11.37
C ASN A 126 1.69 6.08 10.30
N PRO A 127 1.35 4.79 10.13
CA PRO A 127 1.93 3.96 9.09
C PRO A 127 1.64 4.54 7.70
N VAL A 128 2.60 4.40 6.78
CA VAL A 128 2.48 4.91 5.41
C VAL A 128 2.60 3.78 4.39
N VAL A 129 1.56 3.60 3.59
CA VAL A 129 1.52 2.71 2.44
C VAL A 129 1.67 3.54 1.17
N PHE A 130 2.58 3.16 0.28
CA PHE A 130 2.74 3.85 -1.01
C PHE A 130 1.80 3.24 -2.05
N PHE A 131 0.89 4.06 -2.54
CA PHE A 131 0.00 3.73 -3.64
C PHE A 131 0.55 4.29 -4.94
N GLN A 132 0.61 3.44 -5.97
CA GLN A 132 0.95 3.87 -7.33
C GLN A 132 0.05 3.23 -8.37
N HIS A 133 -0.40 4.07 -9.30
CA HIS A 133 -1.20 3.68 -10.44
C HIS A 133 -0.32 3.49 -11.68
N TYR A 134 -0.53 2.36 -12.36
CA TYR A 134 0.11 1.98 -13.62
C TYR A 134 -0.93 1.54 -14.65
N SER A 135 -0.51 1.50 -15.92
CA SER A 135 -1.31 0.98 -17.05
C SER A 135 -0.39 0.17 -17.95
N GLU A 136 0.19 -0.90 -17.38
CA GLU A 136 1.19 -1.73 -18.07
C GLU A 136 0.56 -3.04 -18.53
N ASP A 137 0.88 -3.41 -19.77
CA ASP A 137 0.50 -4.70 -20.38
C ASP A 137 1.64 -5.71 -20.33
N ASP A 138 2.83 -5.27 -19.94
CA ASP A 138 4.05 -6.06 -19.82
C ASP A 138 4.54 -6.10 -18.38
N ALA A 139 4.82 -7.34 -17.89
CA ALA A 139 5.20 -7.56 -16.50
C ALA A 139 6.57 -6.95 -16.15
N GLU A 140 7.53 -6.97 -17.07
CA GLU A 140 8.86 -6.39 -16.85
C GLU A 140 8.78 -4.86 -16.73
N ASN A 141 7.97 -4.22 -17.57
CA ASN A 141 7.73 -2.78 -17.48
C ASN A 141 7.09 -2.41 -16.14
N LEU A 142 6.09 -3.17 -15.66
CA LEU A 142 5.50 -2.92 -14.36
C LEU A 142 6.54 -3.05 -13.24
N GLN A 143 7.36 -4.12 -13.27
CA GLN A 143 8.40 -4.35 -12.27
C GLN A 143 9.44 -3.23 -12.24
N ILE A 144 9.96 -2.82 -13.40
CA ILE A 144 10.99 -1.78 -13.50
C ILE A 144 10.44 -0.44 -13.01
N LYS A 145 9.27 -0.03 -13.48
CA LYS A 145 8.66 1.26 -13.11
C LYS A 145 8.32 1.31 -11.63
N SER A 146 7.66 0.28 -11.11
CA SER A 146 7.25 0.26 -9.70
C SER A 146 8.46 0.16 -8.75
N ALA A 147 9.49 -0.60 -9.11
CA ALA A 147 10.73 -0.65 -8.35
C ALA A 147 11.48 0.70 -8.36
N ALA A 148 11.50 1.41 -9.48
CA ALA A 148 12.10 2.74 -9.58
C ALA A 148 11.34 3.79 -8.75
N ASP A 149 10.02 3.72 -8.74
CA ASP A 149 9.18 4.68 -8.01
C ASP A 149 9.20 4.48 -6.49
N MET A 150 9.39 3.25 -6.00
CA MET A 150 9.22 2.92 -4.57
C MET A 150 10.42 2.26 -3.91
N GLY A 151 11.28 1.58 -4.68
CA GLY A 151 12.35 0.73 -4.11
C GLY A 151 13.30 1.48 -3.19
N ALA A 152 13.73 2.69 -3.56
CA ALA A 152 14.63 3.49 -2.74
C ALA A 152 14.00 3.88 -1.38
N LEU A 153 12.68 4.18 -1.36
CA LEU A 153 11.96 4.54 -0.14
C LEU A 153 11.79 3.36 0.80
N ILE A 154 11.63 2.16 0.24
CA ILE A 154 11.58 0.90 0.99
C ILE A 154 12.94 0.62 1.63
N PHE A 155 14.03 0.80 0.89
CA PHE A 155 15.39 0.67 1.41
C PHE A 155 15.69 1.68 2.53
N ASP A 156 15.19 2.90 2.41
CA ASP A 156 15.35 3.94 3.42
C ASP A 156 14.46 3.73 4.66
N GLY A 157 13.61 2.68 4.66
CA GLY A 157 12.70 2.39 5.77
C GLY A 157 11.55 3.40 5.93
N LEU A 158 11.20 4.10 4.86
CA LEU A 158 10.15 5.13 4.84
C LEU A 158 8.76 4.58 4.46
N CYS A 159 8.61 3.25 4.42
CA CYS A 159 7.42 2.60 3.89
C CYS A 159 6.96 1.47 4.82
N ASP A 160 5.70 1.47 5.19
CA ASP A 160 5.05 0.41 5.97
C ASP A 160 4.22 -0.54 5.09
N GLY A 161 4.14 -0.26 3.79
CA GLY A 161 3.45 -1.12 2.84
C GLY A 161 3.39 -0.54 1.43
N ILE A 162 3.00 -1.38 0.49
CA ILE A 162 2.81 -0.99 -0.91
C ILE A 162 1.45 -1.41 -1.44
N PHE A 163 0.92 -0.58 -2.33
CA PHE A 163 -0.32 -0.81 -3.03
C PHE A 163 -0.13 -0.50 -4.52
N LEU A 164 0.04 -1.55 -5.33
CA LEU A 164 0.12 -1.42 -6.79
C LEU A 164 -1.26 -1.54 -7.40
N PHE A 165 -1.65 -0.54 -8.18
CA PHE A 165 -2.87 -0.55 -8.98
C PHE A 165 -2.51 -0.51 -10.45
N ASN A 166 -2.87 -1.54 -11.22
CA ASN A 166 -2.57 -1.61 -12.65
C ASN A 166 -3.84 -1.77 -13.49
N GLN A 167 -4.11 -0.79 -14.34
CA GLN A 167 -5.23 -0.81 -15.28
C GLN A 167 -4.90 -1.49 -16.62
N GLY A 168 -3.65 -1.90 -16.83
CA GLY A 168 -3.26 -2.69 -18.01
C GLY A 168 -3.73 -4.15 -17.95
N ASN A 169 -3.43 -4.92 -18.98
CA ASN A 169 -3.92 -6.30 -19.17
C ASN A 169 -3.13 -7.37 -18.40
N LEU A 170 -2.45 -7.01 -17.32
CA LEU A 170 -1.77 -7.96 -16.45
C LEU A 170 -2.76 -8.58 -15.46
N SER A 171 -2.60 -9.88 -15.18
CA SER A 171 -3.39 -10.56 -14.17
C SER A 171 -3.06 -10.05 -12.76
N HIS A 172 -4.02 -10.14 -11.83
CA HIS A 172 -3.80 -9.81 -10.43
C HIS A 172 -2.60 -10.56 -9.83
N ALA A 173 -2.44 -11.85 -10.18
CA ALA A 173 -1.30 -12.65 -9.72
C ALA A 173 0.07 -12.06 -10.10
N VAL A 174 0.20 -11.44 -11.27
CA VAL A 174 1.43 -10.77 -11.72
C VAL A 174 1.64 -9.46 -10.94
N VAL A 175 0.59 -8.69 -10.72
CA VAL A 175 0.66 -7.43 -9.95
C VAL A 175 1.04 -7.71 -8.49
N ASP A 176 0.38 -8.70 -7.86
CA ASP A 176 0.69 -9.12 -6.49
C ASP A 176 2.14 -9.62 -6.38
N ALA A 177 2.57 -10.53 -7.29
CA ALA A 177 3.94 -11.02 -7.31
C ALA A 177 4.97 -9.90 -7.47
N THR A 178 4.64 -8.86 -8.24
CA THR A 178 5.49 -7.68 -8.39
C THR A 178 5.61 -6.91 -7.07
N ALA A 179 4.51 -6.68 -6.36
CA ALA A 179 4.50 -6.02 -5.06
C ALA A 179 5.38 -6.76 -4.04
N PHE A 180 5.17 -8.08 -3.90
CA PHE A 180 6.00 -8.91 -3.03
C PHE A 180 7.47 -8.93 -3.46
N GLY A 181 7.74 -8.96 -4.77
CA GLY A 181 9.09 -8.93 -5.32
C GLY A 181 9.86 -7.66 -4.96
N ILE A 182 9.20 -6.51 -4.97
CA ILE A 182 9.81 -5.23 -4.58
C ILE A 182 10.17 -5.23 -3.08
N LEU A 183 9.27 -5.69 -2.21
CA LEU A 183 9.52 -5.79 -0.77
C LEU A 183 10.64 -6.79 -0.47
N GLN A 184 10.71 -7.91 -1.19
CA GLN A 184 11.76 -8.90 -1.04
C GLN A 184 13.12 -8.35 -1.51
N ALA A 185 13.17 -7.66 -2.65
CA ALA A 185 14.39 -6.99 -3.12
C ALA A 185 14.89 -5.93 -2.13
N GLY A 186 13.96 -5.22 -1.48
CA GLY A 186 14.22 -4.30 -0.37
C GLY A 186 14.63 -4.98 0.95
N ARG A 187 14.63 -6.31 1.02
CA ARG A 187 14.90 -7.13 2.21
C ARG A 187 14.01 -6.81 3.41
N THR A 188 12.83 -6.27 3.16
CA THR A 188 11.86 -5.90 4.20
C THR A 188 10.82 -6.98 4.44
N ARG A 189 10.56 -7.83 3.43
CA ARG A 189 9.65 -8.97 3.52
C ARG A 189 10.12 -10.12 2.64
N THR A 190 10.25 -11.33 3.19
CA THR A 190 10.62 -12.54 2.44
C THR A 190 9.36 -13.28 2.02
N SER A 191 9.13 -13.45 0.73
CA SER A 191 8.01 -14.18 0.17
C SER A 191 8.39 -15.52 -0.48
N LYS A 192 9.66 -15.65 -0.88
CA LYS A 192 10.22 -16.89 -1.45
C LYS A 192 11.67 -17.07 -1.03
N THR A 193 12.14 -18.31 -1.03
CA THR A 193 13.55 -18.62 -0.77
C THR A 193 14.42 -18.10 -1.91
N GLU A 194 15.41 -17.29 -1.58
CA GLU A 194 16.45 -16.87 -2.52
C GLU A 194 17.74 -17.66 -2.27
N TYR A 195 18.23 -18.30 -3.32
CA TYR A 195 19.56 -18.90 -3.29
C TYR A 195 20.58 -17.85 -3.69
N ILE A 196 21.22 -17.24 -2.70
CA ILE A 196 22.34 -16.34 -2.94
C ILE A 196 23.58 -17.23 -3.09
N SER A 197 24.06 -17.39 -4.33
CA SER A 197 25.41 -17.97 -4.52
C SER A 197 26.38 -16.98 -3.88
N CYS A 198 27.04 -17.43 -2.80
CA CYS A 198 28.18 -16.70 -2.26
C CYS A 198 29.17 -16.56 -3.44
N PRO A 199 29.59 -15.35 -3.83
CA PRO A 199 30.69 -15.17 -4.77
C PRO A 199 31.95 -15.65 -4.06
N GLY A 200 32.14 -16.94 -4.06
CA GLY A 200 33.10 -17.66 -3.26
C GLY A 200 34.36 -16.86 -3.01
N CYS A 201 34.98 -17.06 -1.86
CA CYS A 201 36.29 -16.55 -1.58
C CYS A 201 37.27 -17.07 -2.66
N GLY A 202 37.13 -16.58 -3.89
CA GLY A 202 38.00 -16.81 -5.01
C GLY A 202 39.33 -16.09 -4.80
N ARG A 203 39.94 -16.34 -3.62
CA ARG A 203 41.34 -16.05 -3.31
C ARG A 203 41.97 -17.35 -2.87
N THR A 204 42.38 -18.11 -3.82
CA THR A 204 43.59 -18.91 -3.72
C THR A 204 44.68 -18.15 -4.42
#